data_72a2ccec4135d297c7c9c091517cb361
#
_entry.id   72a2ccec4135d297c7c9c091517cb361
#
_cell.length_a   1.000
_cell.length_b   1.000
_cell.length_c   1.000
_cell.angle_alpha   90.00
_cell.angle_beta   90.00
_cell.angle_gamma   90.00
#
_symmetry.space_group_name_H-M   'P 1'
#
loop_
_entity.id
_entity.type
_entity.pdbx_description
1 polymer ?
#
loop_
_entity_poly.entity_id
_entity_poly.type
_entity_poly.pdbx_seq_one_letter_code
_entity_poly.pdbx_strand_id
1 'polypeptide(L)'
;MDTLLNALSSDQEQMKAWRHHLHRHPELAFDEHGTARYIAELLRGWGYEVSEGIGRTGVVARMRCGDGTKSIGLRADTDALAVQEMSDSDHKSTVEGRSHTCGHDGHSAMLLGAARYLARTRAFNGTVNLIFQPAEEIMGGAVAMIEDGLFERFPMDAVFGMHNMPKLERGKLYFTAG
;
A
#
# COMPACT_ATOMS: atom_id res chain seq x y z
N MET A 1 20.26 12.68 -4.66
CA MET A 1 19.48 11.50 -5.13
C MET A 1 20.05 10.19 -4.58
N ASP A 2 21.37 10.05 -4.48
CA ASP A 2 22.01 8.81 -4.00
C ASP A 2 21.69 8.43 -2.54
N THR A 3 21.49 9.40 -1.65
CA THR A 3 21.18 9.13 -0.23
C THR A 3 19.81 8.50 -0.01
N LEU A 4 18.76 8.89 -0.76
CA LEU A 4 17.43 8.31 -0.66
C LEU A 4 17.41 6.88 -1.21
N LEU A 5 17.97 6.67 -2.41
CA LEU A 5 18.05 5.34 -3.02
C LEU A 5 18.86 4.38 -2.14
N ASN A 6 19.99 4.84 -1.58
CA ASN A 6 20.80 4.02 -0.67
C ASN A 6 20.04 3.66 0.61
N ALA A 7 19.27 4.61 1.17
CA ALA A 7 18.47 4.36 2.36
C ALA A 7 17.32 3.36 2.09
N LEU A 8 16.68 3.43 0.92
CA LEU A 8 15.67 2.47 0.51
C LEU A 8 16.25 1.11 0.15
N SER A 9 17.43 1.08 -0.50
CA SER A 9 18.13 -0.18 -0.82
C SER A 9 18.51 -0.96 0.43
N SER A 10 18.84 -0.29 1.54
CA SER A 10 19.12 -0.98 2.81
C SER A 10 17.91 -1.71 3.39
N ASP A 11 16.69 -1.32 3.01
CA ASP A 11 15.44 -1.94 3.46
C ASP A 11 14.89 -2.98 2.45
N GLN A 12 15.60 -3.25 1.35
CA GLN A 12 15.13 -4.10 0.24
C GLN A 12 14.73 -5.51 0.69
N GLU A 13 15.56 -6.19 1.50
CA GLU A 13 15.24 -7.55 1.97
C GLU A 13 14.00 -7.56 2.88
N GLN A 14 13.82 -6.51 3.66
CA GLN A 14 12.63 -6.38 4.49
C GLN A 14 11.37 -6.12 3.64
N MET A 15 11.46 -5.26 2.62
CA MET A 15 10.35 -5.00 1.70
C MET A 15 9.98 -6.28 0.92
N LYS A 16 10.98 -7.05 0.51
CA LYS A 16 10.79 -8.37 -0.10
C LYS A 16 10.07 -9.35 0.86
N ALA A 17 10.45 -9.35 2.13
CA ALA A 17 9.81 -10.20 3.14
C ALA A 17 8.32 -9.82 3.32
N TRP A 18 7.98 -8.53 3.37
CA TRP A 18 6.57 -8.08 3.42
C TRP A 18 5.80 -8.49 2.18
N ARG A 19 6.38 -8.27 0.99
CA ARG A 19 5.77 -8.70 -0.26
C ARG A 19 5.51 -10.20 -0.28
N HIS A 20 6.49 -11.02 0.09
CA HIS A 20 6.36 -12.47 0.12
C HIS A 20 5.32 -12.95 1.15
N HIS A 21 5.17 -12.24 2.28
CA HIS A 21 4.12 -12.52 3.24
C HIS A 21 2.72 -12.28 2.63
N LEU A 22 2.51 -11.10 2.05
CA LEU A 22 1.24 -10.76 1.39
C LEU A 22 0.94 -11.73 0.23
N HIS A 23 1.93 -12.02 -0.59
CA HIS A 23 1.80 -12.93 -1.73
C HIS A 23 1.36 -14.35 -1.34
N ARG A 24 1.87 -14.86 -0.22
CA ARG A 24 1.48 -16.18 0.30
C ARG A 24 0.07 -16.25 0.86
N HIS A 25 -0.49 -15.11 1.29
CA HIS A 25 -1.77 -15.03 1.99
C HIS A 25 -2.75 -14.11 1.25
N PRO A 26 -3.06 -14.39 -0.04
CA PRO A 26 -3.92 -13.53 -0.83
C PRO A 26 -5.37 -13.59 -0.32
N GLU A 27 -5.98 -12.44 -0.15
CA GLU A 27 -7.38 -12.28 0.22
C GLU A 27 -8.12 -11.52 -0.89
N LEU A 28 -9.37 -11.88 -1.14
CA LEU A 28 -10.18 -11.30 -2.21
C LEU A 28 -10.80 -9.98 -1.78
N ALA A 29 -11.34 -9.26 -2.77
CA ALA A 29 -12.02 -7.99 -2.59
C ALA A 29 -13.03 -8.01 -1.43
N PHE A 30 -12.89 -7.08 -0.49
CA PHE A 30 -13.67 -6.94 0.75
C PHE A 30 -13.54 -8.11 1.76
N ASP A 31 -12.56 -8.98 1.59
CA ASP A 31 -12.22 -10.09 2.49
C ASP A 31 -10.77 -9.95 3.03
N GLU A 32 -10.12 -8.81 2.80
CA GLU A 32 -8.69 -8.54 3.08
C GLU A 32 -8.43 -8.28 4.58
N HIS A 33 -9.07 -9.05 5.47
CA HIS A 33 -8.98 -8.84 6.92
C HIS A 33 -7.59 -9.15 7.50
N GLY A 34 -6.93 -10.19 7.03
CA GLY A 34 -5.58 -10.56 7.45
C GLY A 34 -4.55 -9.59 6.91
N THR A 35 -4.69 -9.20 5.65
CA THR A 35 -3.88 -8.20 4.96
C THR A 35 -3.95 -6.84 5.67
N ALA A 36 -5.16 -6.37 5.95
CA ALA A 36 -5.40 -5.11 6.67
C ALA A 36 -4.75 -5.11 8.06
N ARG A 37 -4.95 -6.18 8.84
CA ARG A 37 -4.36 -6.34 10.16
C ARG A 37 -2.83 -6.33 10.10
N TYR A 38 -2.24 -7.09 9.21
CA TYR A 38 -0.78 -7.17 9.03
C TYR A 38 -0.18 -5.80 8.71
N ILE A 39 -0.77 -5.06 7.78
CA ILE A 39 -0.36 -3.72 7.39
C ILE A 39 -0.52 -2.75 8.58
N ALA A 40 -1.66 -2.78 9.26
CA ALA A 40 -1.96 -1.91 10.39
C ALA A 40 -0.98 -2.11 11.56
N GLU A 41 -0.61 -3.35 11.87
CA GLU A 41 0.37 -3.68 12.92
C GLU A 41 1.74 -3.09 12.61
N LEU A 42 2.23 -3.22 11.38
CA LEU A 42 3.50 -2.63 10.95
C LEU A 42 3.48 -1.10 11.09
N LEU A 43 2.43 -0.45 10.61
CA LEU A 43 2.30 1.01 10.64
C LEU A 43 2.20 1.56 12.08
N ARG A 44 1.45 0.89 12.96
CA ARG A 44 1.42 1.24 14.40
C ARG A 44 2.79 1.11 15.04
N GLY A 45 3.53 0.03 14.71
CA GLY A 45 4.90 -0.19 15.19
C GLY A 45 5.87 0.92 14.78
N TRP A 46 5.58 1.66 13.71
CA TRP A 46 6.38 2.82 13.26
C TRP A 46 5.84 4.17 13.72
N GLY A 47 4.79 4.17 14.53
CA GLY A 47 4.25 5.38 15.15
C GLY A 47 3.27 6.17 14.29
N TYR A 48 2.63 5.51 13.31
CA TYR A 48 1.49 6.09 12.60
C TYR A 48 0.21 6.02 13.45
N GLU A 49 -0.66 7.00 13.29
CA GLU A 49 -2.05 6.93 13.70
C GLU A 49 -2.81 6.11 12.66
N VAL A 50 -3.33 4.93 13.04
CA VAL A 50 -3.90 3.95 12.12
C VAL A 50 -5.40 3.77 12.35
N SER A 51 -6.18 3.92 11.28
CA SER A 51 -7.60 3.64 11.21
C SER A 51 -7.84 2.45 10.29
N GLU A 52 -8.47 1.41 10.80
CA GLU A 52 -8.88 0.22 10.07
C GLU A 52 -10.37 0.25 9.76
N GLY A 53 -10.79 -0.57 8.79
CA GLY A 53 -12.19 -0.73 8.44
C GLY A 53 -12.76 0.41 7.58
N ILE A 54 -11.92 1.27 7.00
CA ILE A 54 -12.38 2.34 6.11
C ILE A 54 -12.83 1.71 4.79
N GLY A 55 -14.10 1.88 4.45
CA GLY A 55 -14.68 1.18 3.29
C GLY A 55 -14.61 -0.34 3.45
N ARG A 56 -14.92 -0.86 4.63
CA ARG A 56 -14.92 -2.25 5.11
C ARG A 56 -13.55 -2.75 5.57
N THR A 57 -12.61 -3.03 4.66
CA THR A 57 -11.31 -3.65 4.97
C THR A 57 -10.13 -2.72 4.72
N GLY A 58 -10.36 -1.49 4.24
CA GLY A 58 -9.30 -0.53 3.99
C GLY A 58 -8.61 -0.03 5.26
N VAL A 59 -7.36 0.39 5.10
CA VAL A 59 -6.53 0.97 6.18
C VAL A 59 -6.05 2.34 5.76
N VAL A 60 -6.19 3.32 6.65
CA VAL A 60 -5.57 4.63 6.50
C VAL A 60 -4.64 4.90 7.67
N ALA A 61 -3.39 5.25 7.37
CA ALA A 61 -2.40 5.58 8.39
C ALA A 61 -1.88 7.00 8.18
N ARG A 62 -1.95 7.82 9.23
CA ARG A 62 -1.59 9.22 9.20
C ARG A 62 -0.35 9.51 10.05
N MET A 63 0.54 10.33 9.50
CA MET A 63 1.65 10.91 10.25
C MET A 63 1.77 12.39 9.93
N ARG A 64 1.95 13.20 10.97
CA ARG A 64 2.23 14.64 10.86
C ARG A 64 3.64 14.93 11.37
N CYS A 65 4.36 15.78 10.64
CA CYS A 65 5.66 16.31 11.04
C CYS A 65 5.68 17.83 10.82
N GLY A 66 6.26 18.54 11.77
CA GLY A 66 6.38 19.99 11.71
C GLY A 66 5.03 20.73 11.84
N ASP A 67 5.01 21.97 11.34
CA ASP A 67 3.90 22.92 11.41
C ASP A 67 3.21 23.17 10.06
N GLY A 68 3.69 22.54 9.00
CA GLY A 68 3.11 22.66 7.65
C GLY A 68 1.64 22.26 7.60
N THR A 69 0.88 22.95 6.76
CA THR A 69 -0.57 22.75 6.63
C THR A 69 -0.94 21.85 5.46
N LYS A 70 0.01 21.53 4.59
CA LYS A 70 -0.23 20.68 3.43
C LYS A 70 -0.36 19.21 3.80
N SER A 71 -1.20 18.50 3.07
CA SER A 71 -1.47 17.08 3.27
C SER A 71 -1.49 16.34 1.94
N ILE A 72 -0.83 15.18 1.89
CA ILE A 72 -0.88 14.28 0.73
C ILE A 72 -1.36 12.89 1.12
N GLY A 73 -1.97 12.22 0.16
CA GLY A 73 -2.28 10.79 0.20
C GLY A 73 -1.32 10.00 -0.68
N LEU A 74 -0.84 8.86 -0.18
CA LEU A 74 -0.14 7.86 -0.96
C LEU A 74 -0.97 6.57 -0.93
N ARG A 75 -1.31 6.04 -2.11
CA ARG A 75 -2.26 4.93 -2.25
C ARG A 75 -1.59 3.67 -2.80
N ALA A 76 -1.90 2.55 -2.19
CA ALA A 76 -1.74 1.21 -2.75
C ALA A 76 -3.04 0.43 -2.61
N ASP A 77 -3.30 -0.48 -3.54
CA ASP A 77 -4.37 -1.47 -3.47
C ASP A 77 -3.90 -2.73 -2.72
N THR A 78 -4.84 -3.56 -2.24
CA THR A 78 -4.52 -4.67 -1.34
C THR A 78 -5.15 -6.01 -1.71
N ASP A 79 -6.18 -6.02 -2.53
CA ASP A 79 -6.92 -7.24 -2.88
C ASP A 79 -6.17 -8.14 -3.87
N ALA A 80 -6.49 -9.42 -3.82
CA ALA A 80 -6.00 -10.44 -4.74
C ALA A 80 -7.12 -10.88 -5.70
N LEU A 81 -6.74 -11.67 -6.69
CA LEU A 81 -7.63 -12.24 -7.69
C LEU A 81 -7.99 -13.70 -7.40
N ALA A 82 -9.20 -14.10 -7.80
CA ALA A 82 -9.67 -15.49 -7.78
C ALA A 82 -9.04 -16.30 -8.93
N VAL A 83 -7.70 -16.39 -8.92
CA VAL A 83 -6.89 -17.04 -9.96
C VAL A 83 -5.91 -18.01 -9.30
N GLN A 84 -5.87 -19.26 -9.79
CA GLN A 84 -4.90 -20.23 -9.32
C GLN A 84 -3.49 -19.86 -9.78
N GLU A 85 -2.57 -19.69 -8.83
CA GLU A 85 -1.18 -19.47 -9.17
C GLU A 85 -0.50 -20.74 -9.66
N MET A 86 0.15 -20.65 -10.81
CA MET A 86 0.83 -21.77 -11.47
C MET A 86 2.35 -21.62 -11.46
N SER A 87 2.88 -20.63 -10.70
CA SER A 87 4.33 -20.44 -10.59
C SER A 87 4.97 -21.50 -9.69
N ASP A 88 6.27 -21.74 -9.89
CA ASP A 88 7.11 -22.56 -9.01
C ASP A 88 7.88 -21.73 -7.98
N SER A 89 7.39 -20.53 -7.69
CA SER A 89 8.03 -19.60 -6.77
C SER A 89 7.98 -20.11 -5.32
N ASP A 90 9.09 -19.95 -4.60
CA ASP A 90 9.18 -20.28 -3.16
C ASP A 90 8.20 -19.48 -2.29
N HIS A 91 7.69 -18.38 -2.82
CA HIS A 91 6.73 -17.49 -2.14
C HIS A 91 5.33 -17.52 -2.75
N LYS A 92 5.02 -18.51 -3.58
CA LYS A 92 3.70 -18.65 -4.18
C LYS A 92 2.59 -18.70 -3.14
N SER A 93 1.38 -18.38 -3.58
CA SER A 93 0.17 -18.45 -2.77
C SER A 93 0.03 -19.78 -2.04
N THR A 94 -0.30 -19.72 -0.76
CA THR A 94 -0.68 -20.89 0.05
C THR A 94 -2.20 -21.11 0.09
N VAL A 95 -2.95 -20.25 -0.59
CA VAL A 95 -4.42 -20.30 -0.65
C VAL A 95 -4.84 -20.76 -2.04
N GLU A 96 -5.51 -21.90 -2.11
CA GLU A 96 -5.98 -22.45 -3.37
C GLU A 96 -6.95 -21.50 -4.07
N GLY A 97 -6.78 -21.34 -5.39
CA GLY A 97 -7.64 -20.51 -6.21
C GLY A 97 -7.52 -19.00 -6.02
N ARG A 98 -6.52 -18.53 -5.26
CA ARG A 98 -6.29 -17.10 -5.04
C ARG A 98 -4.82 -16.73 -5.24
N SER A 99 -4.55 -15.57 -5.85
CA SER A 99 -3.18 -15.08 -6.03
C SER A 99 -3.11 -13.59 -6.31
N HIS A 100 -1.96 -12.98 -5.97
CA HIS A 100 -1.64 -11.60 -6.31
C HIS A 100 -1.06 -11.47 -7.73
N THR A 101 -1.83 -11.89 -8.74
CA THR A 101 -1.41 -11.85 -10.15
C THR A 101 -1.45 -10.45 -10.76
N CYS A 102 -2.14 -9.49 -10.14
CA CYS A 102 -2.09 -8.06 -10.52
C CYS A 102 -0.91 -7.31 -9.87
N GLY A 103 -0.33 -7.84 -8.78
CA GLY A 103 0.85 -7.27 -8.14
C GLY A 103 0.57 -6.32 -6.97
N HIS A 104 -0.63 -6.34 -6.40
CA HIS A 104 -1.02 -5.50 -5.28
C HIS A 104 -0.21 -5.78 -4.01
N ASP A 105 0.33 -7.00 -3.84
CA ASP A 105 1.35 -7.33 -2.84
C ASP A 105 2.61 -6.48 -2.98
N GLY A 106 3.03 -6.22 -4.21
CA GLY A 106 4.16 -5.35 -4.54
C GLY A 106 3.84 -3.88 -4.26
N HIS A 107 2.65 -3.41 -4.65
CA HIS A 107 2.21 -2.03 -4.38
C HIS A 107 2.16 -1.74 -2.88
N SER A 108 1.55 -2.64 -2.11
CA SER A 108 1.51 -2.56 -0.65
C SER A 108 2.91 -2.58 -0.03
N ALA A 109 3.80 -3.45 -0.49
CA ALA A 109 5.18 -3.50 0.01
C ALA A 109 5.97 -2.22 -0.31
N MET A 110 5.77 -1.61 -1.48
CA MET A 110 6.38 -0.32 -1.84
C MET A 110 5.87 0.81 -0.93
N LEU A 111 4.56 0.85 -0.66
CA LEU A 111 3.99 1.85 0.24
C LEU A 111 4.46 1.66 1.69
N LEU A 112 4.58 0.41 2.16
CA LEU A 112 5.19 0.08 3.46
C LEU A 112 6.67 0.52 3.53
N GLY A 113 7.43 0.36 2.45
CA GLY A 113 8.81 0.85 2.36
C GLY A 113 8.90 2.37 2.50
N ALA A 114 8.04 3.10 1.79
CA ALA A 114 7.92 4.55 1.91
C ALA A 114 7.50 4.96 3.33
N ALA A 115 6.52 4.25 3.92
CA ALA A 115 6.06 4.48 5.28
C ALA A 115 7.18 4.35 6.31
N ARG A 116 7.95 3.26 6.24
CA ARG A 116 9.07 3.04 7.16
C ARG A 116 10.14 4.12 7.03
N TYR A 117 10.48 4.51 5.80
CA TYR A 117 11.43 5.59 5.54
C TYR A 117 10.96 6.92 6.15
N LEU A 118 9.71 7.32 5.87
CA LEU A 118 9.12 8.55 6.40
C LEU A 118 9.05 8.57 7.92
N ALA A 119 8.68 7.45 8.54
CA ALA A 119 8.63 7.32 10.00
C ALA A 119 10.00 7.47 10.65
N ARG A 120 11.04 6.89 10.04
CA ARG A 120 12.41 6.92 10.55
C ARG A 120 13.06 8.30 10.39
N THR A 121 12.87 8.92 9.24
CA THR A 121 13.54 10.19 8.92
C THR A 121 12.78 11.42 9.38
N ARG A 122 11.44 11.36 9.35
CA ARG A 122 10.54 12.51 9.58
C ARG A 122 10.91 13.73 8.74
N ALA A 123 11.55 13.54 7.60
CA ALA A 123 12.09 14.59 6.74
C ALA A 123 11.02 15.19 5.81
N PHE A 124 9.90 15.64 6.40
CA PHE A 124 8.85 16.37 5.70
C PHE A 124 8.16 17.35 6.64
N ASN A 125 7.44 18.32 6.08
CA ASN A 125 6.69 19.32 6.84
C ASN A 125 5.24 19.35 6.38
N GLY A 126 4.32 18.79 7.17
CA GLY A 126 2.91 18.63 6.85
C GLY A 126 2.37 17.28 7.27
N THR A 127 1.37 16.76 6.55
CA THR A 127 0.71 15.48 6.83
C THR A 127 0.86 14.51 5.65
N VAL A 128 1.16 13.27 5.95
CA VAL A 128 1.11 12.16 5.00
C VAL A 128 0.03 11.18 5.45
N ASN A 129 -0.89 10.83 4.55
CA ASN A 129 -1.87 9.77 4.71
C ASN A 129 -1.50 8.62 3.79
N LEU A 130 -1.33 7.44 4.35
CA LEU A 130 -1.07 6.21 3.62
C LEU A 130 -2.39 5.47 3.48
N ILE A 131 -2.84 5.23 2.26
CA ILE A 131 -4.14 4.65 1.95
C ILE A 131 -3.90 3.25 1.37
N PHE A 132 -4.28 2.23 2.12
CA PHE A 132 -4.31 0.84 1.66
C PHE A 132 -5.76 0.53 1.29
N GLN A 133 -6.03 0.59 -0.02
CA GLN A 133 -7.36 0.50 -0.59
C GLN A 133 -7.73 -0.96 -0.85
N PRO A 134 -8.88 -1.45 -0.34
CA PRO A 134 -9.39 -2.77 -0.66
C PRO A 134 -10.08 -2.79 -2.03
N ALA A 135 -10.44 -3.99 -2.50
CA ALA A 135 -11.42 -4.24 -3.54
C ALA A 135 -11.24 -3.37 -4.82
N GLU A 136 -10.00 -3.26 -5.31
CA GLU A 136 -9.71 -2.54 -6.55
C GLU A 136 -10.26 -3.30 -7.75
N GLU A 137 -10.07 -4.62 -7.80
CA GLU A 137 -10.38 -5.50 -8.92
C GLU A 137 -11.89 -5.58 -9.27
N ILE A 138 -12.74 -5.18 -8.34
CA ILE A 138 -14.19 -5.06 -8.58
C ILE A 138 -14.66 -3.59 -8.67
N MET A 139 -13.71 -2.65 -8.73
CA MET A 139 -13.95 -1.19 -8.78
C MET A 139 -14.84 -0.67 -7.65
N GLY A 140 -14.87 -1.33 -6.50
CA GLY A 140 -15.74 -0.99 -5.38
C GLY A 140 -15.05 -0.33 -4.21
N GLY A 141 -13.77 -0.62 -3.99
CA GLY A 141 -13.07 -0.24 -2.77
C GLY A 141 -12.84 1.26 -2.59
N ALA A 142 -12.44 1.96 -3.65
CA ALA A 142 -12.28 3.42 -3.59
C ALA A 142 -13.62 4.12 -3.28
N VAL A 143 -14.69 3.71 -3.93
CA VAL A 143 -16.04 4.23 -3.70
C VAL A 143 -16.44 4.00 -2.24
N ALA A 144 -16.28 2.76 -1.75
CA ALA A 144 -16.62 2.42 -0.37
C ALA A 144 -15.83 3.24 0.66
N MET A 145 -14.53 3.48 0.42
CA MET A 145 -13.72 4.33 1.30
C MET A 145 -14.18 5.79 1.29
N ILE A 146 -14.54 6.32 0.11
CA ILE A 146 -15.04 7.70 -0.03
C ILE A 146 -16.39 7.84 0.67
N GLU A 147 -17.32 6.90 0.47
CA GLU A 147 -18.62 6.89 1.13
C GLU A 147 -18.51 6.76 2.66
N ASP A 148 -17.45 6.10 3.16
CA ASP A 148 -17.12 6.02 4.60
C ASP A 148 -16.36 7.26 5.12
N GLY A 149 -16.31 8.32 4.35
CA GLY A 149 -15.76 9.61 4.75
C GLY A 149 -14.22 9.70 4.67
N LEU A 150 -13.59 9.05 3.71
CA LEU A 150 -12.12 9.08 3.56
C LEU A 150 -11.57 10.50 3.56
N PHE A 151 -12.13 11.38 2.73
CA PHE A 151 -11.59 12.73 2.57
C PHE A 151 -12.06 13.72 3.65
N GLU A 152 -13.19 13.46 4.29
CA GLU A 152 -13.68 14.22 5.44
C GLU A 152 -12.85 13.94 6.69
N ARG A 153 -12.50 12.68 6.91
CA ARG A 153 -11.70 12.22 8.06
C ARG A 153 -10.21 12.45 7.86
N PHE A 154 -9.74 12.36 6.64
CA PHE A 154 -8.32 12.50 6.25
C PHE A 154 -8.19 13.50 5.09
N PRO A 155 -8.34 14.81 5.34
CA PRO A 155 -8.23 15.80 4.27
C PRO A 155 -6.87 15.75 3.59
N MET A 156 -6.86 15.82 2.24
CA MET A 156 -5.66 15.74 1.41
C MET A 156 -5.72 16.74 0.28
N ASP A 157 -4.61 17.46 0.04
CA ASP A 157 -4.49 18.40 -1.10
C ASP A 157 -4.27 17.64 -2.43
N ALA A 158 -3.66 16.46 -2.36
CA ALA A 158 -3.42 15.58 -3.51
C ALA A 158 -3.28 14.11 -3.08
N VAL A 159 -3.61 13.19 -3.99
CA VAL A 159 -3.41 11.75 -3.80
C VAL A 159 -2.56 11.21 -4.95
N PHE A 160 -1.59 10.36 -4.61
CA PHE A 160 -0.71 9.69 -5.57
C PHE A 160 -0.85 8.18 -5.43
N GLY A 161 -0.91 7.49 -6.56
CA GLY A 161 -0.88 6.03 -6.64
C GLY A 161 0.02 5.58 -7.77
N MET A 162 0.60 4.40 -7.64
CA MET A 162 1.37 3.74 -8.70
C MET A 162 0.82 2.35 -8.93
N HIS A 163 0.90 1.90 -10.17
CA HIS A 163 0.58 0.54 -10.56
C HIS A 163 1.71 -0.05 -11.40
N ASN A 164 2.09 -1.30 -11.17
CA ASN A 164 3.00 -2.00 -12.06
C ASN A 164 2.30 -2.27 -13.39
N MET A 165 3.03 -2.17 -14.50
CA MET A 165 2.46 -2.42 -15.81
C MET A 165 3.34 -3.43 -16.56
N PRO A 166 2.81 -4.63 -16.89
CA PRO A 166 3.51 -5.60 -17.72
C PRO A 166 3.92 -4.99 -19.06
N LYS A 167 5.05 -5.42 -19.61
CA LYS A 167 5.60 -5.00 -20.92
C LYS A 167 6.18 -3.59 -20.96
N LEU A 168 6.13 -2.80 -19.88
CA LEU A 168 6.90 -1.56 -19.79
C LEU A 168 8.31 -1.84 -19.28
N GLU A 169 9.23 -0.96 -19.66
CA GLU A 169 10.65 -1.12 -19.29
C GLU A 169 10.84 -1.01 -17.78
N ARG A 170 11.52 -2.00 -17.21
CA ARG A 170 11.80 -2.06 -15.77
C ARG A 170 12.62 -0.84 -15.31
N GLY A 171 12.23 -0.28 -14.18
CA GLY A 171 12.91 0.86 -13.55
C GLY A 171 12.53 2.22 -14.14
N LYS A 172 11.56 2.27 -15.05
CA LYS A 172 10.99 3.53 -15.56
C LYS A 172 9.63 3.81 -14.95
N LEU A 173 9.33 5.09 -14.78
CA LEU A 173 8.02 5.59 -14.41
C LEU A 173 7.35 6.18 -15.65
N TYR A 174 6.10 5.85 -15.85
CA TYR A 174 5.27 6.35 -16.95
C TYR A 174 4.08 7.07 -16.34
N PHE A 175 3.72 8.21 -16.90
CA PHE A 175 2.53 8.96 -16.51
C PHE A 175 1.99 9.70 -17.73
N THR A 176 0.68 9.95 -17.73
CA THR A 176 0.02 10.82 -18.72
C THR A 176 -0.31 12.13 -18.05
N ALA A 177 0.06 13.24 -18.68
CA ALA A 177 -0.42 14.55 -18.24
C ALA A 177 -1.93 14.64 -18.53
N GLY A 178 -2.70 14.97 -17.51
CA GLY A 178 -4.14 15.19 -17.62
C GLY A 178 -4.51 16.56 -18.18
#